data_0e0eb6f208bad6faa367aea9f2d888fb
#
_entry.id   0e0eb6f208bad6faa367aea9f2d888fb
#
_cell.length_a   1.000
_cell.length_b   1.000
_cell.length_c   1.000
_cell.angle_alpha   90.00
_cell.angle_beta   90.00
_cell.angle_gamma   90.00
#
_symmetry.space_group_name_H-M   'P 1'
#
loop_
_entity.id
_entity.type
_entity.pdbx_description
1 polymer ?
#
loop_
_entity_poly.entity_id
_entity_poly.type
_entity_poly.pdbx_seq_one_letter_code
_entity_poly.pdbx_strand_id
1 'polypeptide(L)'
;TLIALEEHAIAGKDAVLKWDGQVREFPDWNRDQTLESAFRVSCVWCFQDLARKVGGEKYRMYLRQAGYGELREPFDETSFWLDGSLQISALEQVAFLKMVYRQTLPFSAASYETLRQIMLVERTPRFTLRAKTGWAARMTPQTGWYVGYVETAADVWFFATNLDVGAEADLPLRQQLTRGVLMQKGIIPSL
;
A
#
# COMPACT_ATOMS: atom_id res chain seq x y z
N THR A 1 -0.40 4.73 -5.48
CA THR A 1 -1.51 4.25 -6.34
C THR A 1 -2.55 5.34 -6.57
N LEU A 2 -3.22 5.90 -5.51
CA LEU A 2 -4.26 6.93 -5.68
C LEU A 2 -3.77 8.10 -6.54
N ILE A 3 -2.60 8.64 -6.25
CA ILE A 3 -2.02 9.75 -7.01
C ILE A 3 -1.83 9.37 -8.49
N ALA A 4 -1.34 8.18 -8.77
CA ALA A 4 -1.11 7.73 -10.16
C ALA A 4 -2.44 7.56 -10.93
N LEU A 5 -3.50 7.13 -10.27
CA LEU A 5 -4.85 7.05 -10.85
C LEU A 5 -5.41 8.46 -11.11
N GLU A 6 -5.33 9.35 -10.13
CA GLU A 6 -5.85 10.72 -10.21
C GLU A 6 -5.15 11.54 -11.30
N GLU A 7 -3.84 11.38 -11.42
CA GLU A 7 -3.02 12.04 -12.43
C GLU A 7 -3.03 11.32 -13.79
N HIS A 8 -3.91 10.32 -13.97
CA HIS A 8 -4.04 9.54 -15.21
C HIS A 8 -2.72 8.91 -15.70
N ALA A 9 -1.75 8.70 -14.79
CA ALA A 9 -0.52 7.96 -15.10
C ALA A 9 -0.79 6.49 -15.42
N ILE A 10 -1.96 5.99 -14.99
CA ILE A 10 -2.52 4.68 -15.32
C ILE A 10 -4.05 4.76 -15.36
N ALA A 11 -4.67 4.07 -16.32
CA ALA A 11 -6.10 4.22 -16.59
C ALA A 11 -7.01 3.47 -15.60
N GLY A 12 -6.52 2.44 -14.90
CA GLY A 12 -7.32 1.65 -13.97
C GLY A 12 -6.65 0.32 -13.60
N LYS A 13 -7.37 -0.53 -12.87
CA LYS A 13 -6.82 -1.77 -12.30
C LYS A 13 -6.29 -2.77 -13.34
N ASP A 14 -6.91 -2.83 -14.51
CA ASP A 14 -6.56 -3.77 -15.58
C ASP A 14 -5.54 -3.19 -16.58
N ALA A 15 -5.15 -1.91 -16.42
CA ALA A 15 -4.18 -1.26 -17.30
C ALA A 15 -2.79 -1.89 -17.14
N VAL A 16 -2.16 -2.19 -18.27
CA VAL A 16 -0.92 -2.97 -18.33
C VAL A 16 0.31 -2.07 -18.26
N LEU A 17 1.22 -2.43 -17.38
CA LEU A 17 2.58 -1.95 -17.26
C LEU A 17 3.49 -2.98 -17.93
N LYS A 18 4.14 -2.58 -19.04
CA LYS A 18 4.99 -3.46 -19.83
C LYS A 18 6.33 -3.69 -19.15
N TRP A 19 6.70 -4.97 -19.02
CA TRP A 19 8.00 -5.36 -18.50
C TRP A 19 9.11 -4.96 -19.49
N ASP A 20 10.20 -4.42 -18.95
CA ASP A 20 11.35 -3.94 -19.70
C ASP A 20 12.37 -5.04 -20.07
N GLY A 21 12.06 -6.32 -19.75
CA GLY A 21 12.94 -7.45 -20.01
C GLY A 21 14.07 -7.64 -18.98
N GLN A 22 14.24 -6.73 -18.01
CA GLN A 22 15.27 -6.86 -16.99
C GLN A 22 14.85 -7.87 -15.92
N VAL A 23 15.66 -8.89 -15.71
CA VAL A 23 15.44 -9.89 -14.66
C VAL A 23 15.73 -9.28 -13.29
N ARG A 24 14.78 -9.40 -12.37
CA ARG A 24 14.84 -8.92 -10.99
C ARG A 24 14.74 -10.09 -10.01
N GLU A 25 15.13 -9.84 -8.77
CA GLU A 25 15.18 -10.83 -7.69
C GLU A 25 13.86 -11.57 -7.47
N PHE A 26 12.73 -10.86 -7.51
CA PHE A 26 11.40 -11.46 -7.33
C PHE A 26 10.86 -11.98 -8.67
N PRO A 27 10.68 -13.30 -8.84
CA PRO A 27 10.23 -13.89 -10.12
C PRO A 27 8.91 -13.32 -10.63
N ASP A 28 7.96 -13.01 -9.73
CA ASP A 28 6.67 -12.45 -10.06
C ASP A 28 6.75 -11.05 -10.71
N TRP A 29 7.88 -10.36 -10.57
CA TRP A 29 8.11 -9.04 -11.19
C TRP A 29 8.60 -9.13 -12.64
N ASN A 30 9.03 -10.32 -13.10
CA ASN A 30 9.68 -10.53 -14.40
C ASN A 30 8.67 -10.84 -15.50
N ARG A 31 7.64 -10.04 -15.61
CA ARG A 31 6.58 -10.14 -16.61
C ARG A 31 5.75 -8.85 -16.66
N ASP A 32 4.94 -8.71 -17.71
CA ASP A 32 3.92 -7.65 -17.76
C ASP A 32 3.01 -7.72 -16.51
N GLN A 33 2.67 -6.55 -15.98
CA GLN A 33 1.78 -6.42 -14.82
C GLN A 33 0.54 -5.60 -15.17
N THR A 34 -0.61 -5.95 -14.62
CA THR A 34 -1.70 -4.98 -14.46
C THR A 34 -1.46 -4.16 -13.19
N LEU A 35 -2.15 -3.02 -13.03
CA LEU A 35 -2.07 -2.27 -11.76
C LEU A 35 -2.47 -3.17 -10.57
N GLU A 36 -3.50 -4.00 -10.74
CA GLU A 36 -3.94 -4.94 -9.70
C GLU A 36 -2.84 -5.96 -9.34
N SER A 37 -2.25 -6.63 -10.34
CA SER A 37 -1.18 -7.59 -10.09
C SER A 37 0.08 -6.92 -9.52
N ALA A 38 0.47 -5.75 -10.04
CA ALA A 38 1.59 -4.96 -9.53
C ALA A 38 1.39 -4.58 -8.04
N PHE A 39 0.17 -4.18 -7.67
CA PHE A 39 -0.18 -3.87 -6.29
C PHE A 39 -0.09 -5.11 -5.39
N ARG A 40 -0.61 -6.24 -5.85
CA ARG A 40 -0.61 -7.51 -5.11
C ARG A 40 0.80 -8.01 -4.81
N VAL A 41 1.68 -8.02 -5.83
CA VAL A 41 3.06 -8.50 -5.68
C VAL A 41 4.05 -7.43 -5.25
N SER A 42 3.57 -6.21 -4.93
CA SER A 42 4.42 -5.05 -4.57
C SER A 42 5.54 -4.79 -5.59
N CYS A 43 5.20 -4.79 -6.88
CA CYS A 43 6.12 -4.64 -8.00
C CYS A 43 6.79 -3.26 -7.98
N VAL A 44 8.01 -3.17 -7.45
CA VAL A 44 8.70 -1.88 -7.26
C VAL A 44 8.92 -1.16 -8.59
N TRP A 45 9.42 -1.82 -9.64
CA TRP A 45 9.66 -1.18 -10.93
C TRP A 45 8.38 -0.60 -11.54
N CYS A 46 7.23 -1.29 -11.34
CA CYS A 46 5.94 -0.81 -11.80
C CYS A 46 5.58 0.54 -11.17
N PHE A 47 5.75 0.64 -9.85
CA PHE A 47 5.45 1.89 -9.13
C PHE A 47 6.51 2.98 -9.37
N GLN A 48 7.75 2.61 -9.66
CA GLN A 48 8.79 3.56 -10.11
C GLN A 48 8.44 4.16 -11.48
N ASP A 49 7.94 3.36 -12.43
CA ASP A 49 7.47 3.85 -13.71
C ASP A 49 6.29 4.83 -13.56
N LEU A 50 5.31 4.46 -12.73
CA LEU A 50 4.19 5.35 -12.41
C LEU A 50 4.67 6.63 -11.70
N ALA A 51 5.66 6.52 -10.83
CA ALA A 51 6.20 7.66 -10.11
C ALA A 51 6.88 8.67 -11.05
N ARG A 52 7.67 8.20 -12.02
CA ARG A 52 8.25 9.08 -13.06
C ARG A 52 7.18 9.80 -13.89
N LYS A 53 6.08 9.11 -14.23
CA LYS A 53 4.95 9.70 -14.97
C LYS A 53 4.21 10.77 -14.17
N VAL A 54 4.09 10.59 -12.87
CA VAL A 54 3.45 11.55 -11.94
C VAL A 54 4.36 12.75 -11.69
N GLY A 55 5.64 12.50 -11.38
CA GLY A 55 6.65 13.51 -11.05
C GLY A 55 6.64 13.94 -9.58
N GLY A 56 7.83 14.33 -9.10
CA GLY A 56 8.06 14.64 -7.68
C GLY A 56 7.22 15.80 -7.13
N GLU A 57 6.97 16.85 -7.93
CA GLU A 57 6.14 18.00 -7.53
C GLU A 57 4.72 17.59 -7.14
N LYS A 58 4.09 16.72 -7.92
CA LYS A 58 2.74 16.22 -7.63
C LYS A 58 2.72 15.33 -6.40
N TYR A 59 3.74 14.46 -6.22
CA TYR A 59 3.87 13.69 -4.98
C TYR A 59 3.96 14.60 -3.77
N ARG A 60 4.81 15.63 -3.80
CA ARG A 60 4.94 16.61 -2.71
C ARG A 60 3.61 17.28 -2.38
N MET A 61 2.88 17.71 -3.41
CA MET A 61 1.57 18.35 -3.26
C MET A 61 0.56 17.41 -2.59
N TYR A 62 0.38 16.21 -3.12
CA TYR A 62 -0.62 15.26 -2.62
C TYR A 62 -0.28 14.73 -1.21
N LEU A 63 0.98 14.43 -0.93
CA LEU A 63 1.41 13.98 0.39
C LEU A 63 1.14 15.05 1.45
N ARG A 64 1.44 16.31 1.13
CA ARG A 64 1.14 17.45 2.00
C ARG A 64 -0.37 17.65 2.21
N GLN A 65 -1.16 17.61 1.14
CA GLN A 65 -2.62 17.76 1.22
C GLN A 65 -3.28 16.62 2.01
N ALA A 66 -2.75 15.41 1.89
CA ALA A 66 -3.23 14.25 2.64
C ALA A 66 -2.72 14.19 4.08
N GLY A 67 -1.77 15.04 4.48
CA GLY A 67 -1.09 14.93 5.76
C GLY A 67 -0.41 13.56 5.94
N TYR A 68 0.15 12.99 4.85
CA TYR A 68 0.69 11.63 4.84
C TYR A 68 2.15 11.62 5.27
N GLY A 69 2.37 11.55 6.57
CA GLY A 69 3.70 11.46 7.16
C GLY A 69 4.58 12.68 6.89
N GLU A 70 5.88 12.49 7.00
CA GLU A 70 6.90 13.50 6.77
C GLU A 70 7.77 13.11 5.57
N LEU A 71 7.80 13.98 4.54
CA LEU A 71 8.67 13.84 3.38
C LEU A 71 9.91 14.72 3.56
N ARG A 72 11.09 14.11 3.64
CA ARG A 72 12.38 14.80 3.72
C ARG A 72 12.85 15.23 2.33
N GLU A 73 13.42 16.42 2.25
CA GLU A 73 13.96 17.00 1.04
C GLU A 73 15.50 17.02 1.05
N PRO A 74 16.17 16.88 -0.09
CA PRO A 74 15.60 16.47 -1.37
C PRO A 74 15.25 14.97 -1.38
N PHE A 75 14.27 14.57 -2.21
CA PHE A 75 13.90 13.16 -2.37
C PHE A 75 13.91 12.75 -3.84
N ASP A 76 14.09 11.45 -4.10
CA ASP A 76 13.95 10.83 -5.41
C ASP A 76 12.52 10.26 -5.53
N GLU A 77 11.75 10.73 -6.53
CA GLU A 77 10.37 10.30 -6.76
C GLU A 77 10.22 8.80 -7.01
N THR A 78 11.30 8.10 -7.34
CA THR A 78 11.29 6.65 -7.61
C THR A 78 11.68 5.79 -6.41
N SER A 79 12.12 6.39 -5.30
CA SER A 79 12.64 5.64 -4.15
C SER A 79 12.20 6.14 -2.77
N PHE A 80 11.59 7.33 -2.66
CA PHE A 80 11.30 7.99 -1.38
C PHE A 80 10.51 7.13 -0.38
N TRP A 81 9.70 6.18 -0.85
CA TRP A 81 8.97 5.23 0.00
C TRP A 81 9.78 3.99 0.39
N LEU A 82 11.01 3.83 -0.12
CA LEU A 82 11.90 2.70 0.12
C LEU A 82 13.12 3.06 0.97
N ASP A 83 13.57 4.31 0.88
CA ASP A 83 14.86 4.77 1.39
C ASP A 83 14.77 5.57 2.70
N GLY A 84 13.54 5.75 3.22
CA GLY A 84 13.28 6.48 4.45
C GLY A 84 13.11 7.99 4.29
N SER A 85 13.09 8.50 3.07
CA SER A 85 12.76 9.92 2.81
C SER A 85 11.32 10.23 3.20
N LEU A 86 10.39 9.27 3.06
CA LEU A 86 9.03 9.36 3.55
C LEU A 86 8.86 8.51 4.82
N GLN A 87 8.52 9.15 5.93
CA GLN A 87 8.28 8.49 7.21
C GLN A 87 6.85 8.73 7.69
N ILE A 88 6.24 7.71 8.27
CA ILE A 88 4.88 7.78 8.82
C ILE A 88 4.77 6.83 10.02
N SER A 89 4.09 7.24 11.07
CA SER A 89 3.80 6.39 12.21
C SER A 89 2.59 5.48 11.96
N ALA A 90 2.45 4.41 12.74
CA ALA A 90 1.29 3.51 12.65
C ALA A 90 -0.04 4.24 12.94
N LEU A 91 -0.05 5.21 13.85
CA LEU A 91 -1.24 6.00 14.16
C LEU A 91 -1.64 6.93 13.01
N GLU A 92 -0.68 7.61 12.38
CA GLU A 92 -0.92 8.43 11.19
C GLU A 92 -1.40 7.58 10.02
N GLN A 93 -0.85 6.37 9.86
CA GLN A 93 -1.29 5.42 8.84
C GLN A 93 -2.75 4.99 9.05
N VAL A 94 -3.18 4.74 10.28
CA VAL A 94 -4.60 4.48 10.61
C VAL A 94 -5.47 5.70 10.32
N ALA A 95 -5.01 6.91 10.66
CA ALA A 95 -5.73 8.14 10.37
C ALA A 95 -5.91 8.34 8.84
N PHE A 96 -4.84 8.11 8.07
CA PHE A 96 -4.88 8.15 6.61
C PHE A 96 -5.85 7.12 6.02
N LEU A 97 -5.83 5.87 6.50
CA LEU A 97 -6.75 4.82 6.04
C LEU A 97 -8.22 5.18 6.30
N LYS A 98 -8.52 5.84 7.42
CA LYS A 98 -9.87 6.36 7.71
C LYS A 98 -10.29 7.42 6.69
N MET A 99 -9.39 8.32 6.30
CA MET A 99 -9.65 9.32 5.27
C MET A 99 -9.87 8.66 3.89
N VAL A 100 -9.06 7.67 3.54
CA VAL A 100 -9.24 6.86 2.31
C VAL A 100 -10.61 6.17 2.31
N TYR A 101 -10.98 5.50 3.38
CA TYR A 101 -12.26 4.82 3.52
C TYR A 101 -13.45 5.77 3.39
N ARG A 102 -13.35 6.94 4.02
CA ARG A 102 -14.38 7.99 4.00
C ARG A 102 -14.37 8.85 2.74
N GLN A 103 -13.38 8.65 1.86
CA GLN A 103 -13.20 9.40 0.62
C GLN A 103 -13.10 10.93 0.85
N THR A 104 -12.38 11.34 1.89
CA THR A 104 -12.25 12.77 2.29
C THR A 104 -10.98 13.43 1.76
N LEU A 105 -10.11 12.70 1.05
CA LEU A 105 -8.92 13.23 0.39
C LEU A 105 -9.26 13.74 -1.01
N PRO A 106 -8.40 14.55 -1.65
CA PRO A 106 -8.68 15.16 -2.96
C PRO A 106 -8.47 14.18 -4.13
N PHE A 107 -9.22 13.06 -4.13
CA PHE A 107 -9.21 12.07 -5.19
C PHE A 107 -10.63 11.80 -5.70
N SER A 108 -10.74 11.42 -6.96
CA SER A 108 -12.02 11.07 -7.58
C SER A 108 -12.61 9.77 -7.01
N ALA A 109 -13.93 9.63 -7.10
CA ALA A 109 -14.63 8.40 -6.71
C ALA A 109 -14.11 7.17 -7.49
N ALA A 110 -13.72 7.34 -8.75
CA ALA A 110 -13.14 6.29 -9.58
C ALA A 110 -11.78 5.80 -9.06
N SER A 111 -10.91 6.74 -8.62
CA SER A 111 -9.61 6.43 -8.01
C SER A 111 -9.78 5.66 -6.70
N TYR A 112 -10.73 6.07 -5.86
CA TYR A 112 -11.06 5.36 -4.62
C TYR A 112 -11.61 3.96 -4.87
N GLU A 113 -12.55 3.80 -5.80
CA GLU A 113 -13.13 2.50 -6.10
C GLU A 113 -12.08 1.54 -6.67
N THR A 114 -11.20 2.01 -7.55
CA THR A 114 -10.08 1.23 -8.07
C THR A 114 -9.17 0.77 -6.92
N LEU A 115 -8.77 1.67 -6.01
CA LEU A 115 -7.96 1.30 -4.85
C LEU A 115 -8.69 0.28 -3.97
N ARG A 116 -9.97 0.49 -3.71
CA ARG A 116 -10.80 -0.41 -2.90
C ARG A 116 -10.83 -1.83 -3.49
N GLN A 117 -10.90 -1.95 -4.81
CA GLN A 117 -10.89 -3.25 -5.50
C GLN A 117 -9.54 -3.95 -5.36
N ILE A 118 -8.44 -3.26 -5.67
CA ILE A 118 -7.11 -3.88 -5.68
C ILE A 118 -6.56 -4.16 -4.28
N MET A 119 -7.07 -3.50 -3.24
CA MET A 119 -6.75 -3.80 -1.84
C MET A 119 -7.43 -5.07 -1.32
N LEU A 120 -8.35 -5.69 -2.05
CA LEU A 120 -9.08 -6.87 -1.59
C LEU A 120 -8.12 -8.04 -1.36
N VAL A 121 -8.07 -8.52 -0.11
CA VAL A 121 -7.29 -9.70 0.31
C VAL A 121 -8.20 -10.90 0.49
N GLU A 122 -9.33 -10.71 1.19
CA GLU A 122 -10.25 -11.79 1.53
C GLU A 122 -11.69 -11.26 1.64
N ARG A 123 -12.63 -12.05 1.15
CA ARG A 123 -14.06 -11.77 1.30
C ARG A 123 -14.79 -13.05 1.73
N THR A 124 -15.52 -12.95 2.81
CA THR A 124 -16.37 -14.01 3.35
C THR A 124 -17.78 -13.46 3.59
N PRO A 125 -18.78 -14.30 3.92
CA PRO A 125 -20.10 -13.79 4.34
C PRO A 125 -20.06 -12.95 5.64
N ARG A 126 -18.98 -13.06 6.45
CA ARG A 126 -18.87 -12.38 7.75
C ARG A 126 -18.04 -11.11 7.69
N PHE A 127 -17.04 -11.03 6.82
CA PHE A 127 -16.14 -9.88 6.73
C PHE A 127 -15.51 -9.73 5.35
N THR A 128 -15.01 -8.53 5.08
CA THR A 128 -14.15 -8.24 3.94
C THR A 128 -12.86 -7.60 4.46
N LEU A 129 -11.72 -8.22 4.18
CA LEU A 129 -10.39 -7.70 4.52
C LEU A 129 -9.78 -7.03 3.30
N ARG A 130 -9.36 -5.78 3.45
CA ARG A 130 -8.59 -5.02 2.46
C ARG A 130 -7.30 -4.53 3.09
N ALA A 131 -6.18 -4.80 2.43
CA ALA A 131 -4.88 -4.46 3.00
C ALA A 131 -3.78 -4.36 1.96
N LYS A 132 -2.63 -3.81 2.41
CA LYS A 132 -1.39 -3.75 1.67
C LYS A 132 -0.22 -4.07 2.58
N THR A 133 0.68 -4.91 2.09
CA THR A 133 1.99 -5.16 2.70
C THR A 133 3.00 -4.10 2.26
N GLY A 134 3.96 -3.77 3.11
CA GLY A 134 5.10 -2.92 2.80
C GLY A 134 6.40 -3.51 3.36
N TRP A 135 7.52 -3.17 2.74
CA TRP A 135 8.84 -3.51 3.24
C TRP A 135 9.82 -2.39 2.88
N ALA A 136 10.28 -1.65 3.89
CA ALA A 136 11.33 -0.65 3.77
C ALA A 136 12.70 -1.35 3.92
N ALA A 137 13.11 -2.05 2.86
CA ALA A 137 14.30 -2.90 2.86
C ALA A 137 15.63 -2.12 2.82
N ARG A 138 15.60 -0.82 2.47
CA ARG A 138 16.79 0.04 2.34
C ARG A 138 17.09 0.85 3.59
N MET A 139 16.41 0.57 4.68
CA MET A 139 16.59 1.23 5.98
C MET A 139 17.29 0.30 6.97
N THR A 140 17.80 0.88 8.06
CA THR A 140 18.34 0.13 9.21
C THR A 140 17.74 0.71 10.49
N PRO A 141 16.93 -0.04 11.28
CA PRO A 141 16.43 -1.39 10.94
C PRO A 141 15.48 -1.40 9.74
N GLN A 142 15.40 -2.53 9.04
CA GLN A 142 14.39 -2.73 8.00
C GLN A 142 13.01 -2.83 8.66
N THR A 143 12.00 -2.24 8.03
CA THR A 143 10.64 -2.23 8.60
C THR A 143 9.64 -2.90 7.67
N GLY A 144 8.96 -3.91 8.19
CA GLY A 144 7.84 -4.57 7.53
C GLY A 144 6.51 -3.97 7.93
N TRP A 145 5.62 -3.69 6.97
CA TRP A 145 4.30 -3.10 7.20
C TRP A 145 3.17 -4.02 6.71
N TYR A 146 2.06 -4.00 7.44
CA TYR A 146 0.77 -4.51 6.98
C TYR A 146 -0.32 -3.56 7.44
N VAL A 147 -0.97 -2.89 6.49
CA VAL A 147 -1.92 -1.81 6.76
C VAL A 147 -3.21 -2.05 6.01
N GLY A 148 -4.35 -1.72 6.63
CA GLY A 148 -5.63 -1.98 6.00
C GLY A 148 -6.83 -1.82 6.93
N TYR A 149 -7.94 -2.43 6.51
CA TYR A 149 -9.16 -2.44 7.30
C TYR A 149 -10.00 -3.69 7.05
N VAL A 150 -10.83 -4.02 8.04
CA VAL A 150 -11.82 -5.10 7.98
C VAL A 150 -13.21 -4.49 8.07
N GLU A 151 -14.04 -4.77 7.06
CA GLU A 151 -15.47 -4.43 7.06
C GLU A 151 -16.25 -5.65 7.57
N THR A 152 -17.08 -5.45 8.58
CA THR A 152 -18.04 -6.43 9.12
C THR A 152 -19.45 -5.89 8.94
N ALA A 153 -20.48 -6.68 9.24
CA ALA A 153 -21.87 -6.21 9.22
C ALA A 153 -22.14 -5.08 10.26
N ALA A 154 -21.36 -5.02 11.33
CA ALA A 154 -21.56 -4.07 12.42
C ALA A 154 -20.65 -2.85 12.33
N ASP A 155 -19.38 -3.02 11.85
CA ASP A 155 -18.37 -1.99 12.02
C ASP A 155 -17.22 -2.12 11.01
N VAL A 156 -16.34 -1.09 10.98
CA VAL A 156 -15.11 -1.08 10.20
C VAL A 156 -13.91 -0.89 11.12
N TRP A 157 -12.98 -1.83 11.07
CA TRP A 157 -11.80 -1.89 11.92
C TRP A 157 -10.54 -1.60 11.11
N PHE A 158 -9.83 -0.53 11.47
CA PHE A 158 -8.59 -0.12 10.82
C PHE A 158 -7.38 -0.64 11.58
N PHE A 159 -6.34 -1.05 10.86
CA PHE A 159 -5.10 -1.51 11.47
C PHE A 159 -3.87 -1.02 10.69
N ALA A 160 -2.78 -0.84 11.42
CA ALA A 160 -1.45 -0.62 10.86
C ALA A 160 -0.45 -1.36 11.77
N THR A 161 0.07 -2.45 11.28
CA THR A 161 1.11 -3.23 11.94
C THR A 161 2.45 -2.92 11.29
N ASN A 162 3.45 -2.54 12.09
CA ASN A 162 4.83 -2.49 11.66
C ASN A 162 5.71 -3.29 12.62
N LEU A 163 6.80 -3.83 12.10
CA LEU A 163 7.78 -4.58 12.88
C LEU A 163 9.16 -4.46 12.23
N ASP A 164 10.19 -4.58 13.05
CA ASP A 164 11.55 -4.71 12.56
C ASP A 164 11.73 -6.07 11.89
N VAL A 165 12.36 -6.07 10.71
CA VAL A 165 12.62 -7.26 9.90
C VAL A 165 14.11 -7.57 9.97
N GLY A 166 14.44 -8.65 10.63
CA GLY A 166 15.83 -9.13 10.74
C GLY A 166 16.26 -9.96 9.52
N ALA A 167 15.29 -10.69 8.93
CA ALA A 167 15.49 -11.51 7.75
C ALA A 167 14.21 -11.53 6.90
N GLU A 168 14.32 -11.84 5.62
CA GLU A 168 13.16 -11.97 4.72
C GLU A 168 12.11 -12.98 5.24
N ALA A 169 12.56 -14.02 5.93
CA ALA A 169 11.70 -15.02 6.58
C ALA A 169 10.75 -14.42 7.63
N ASP A 170 11.04 -13.23 8.18
CA ASP A 170 10.19 -12.55 9.17
C ASP A 170 9.01 -11.80 8.51
N LEU A 171 9.06 -11.56 7.21
CA LEU A 171 8.04 -10.79 6.51
C LEU A 171 6.60 -11.33 6.69
N PRO A 172 6.32 -12.63 6.75
CA PRO A 172 4.98 -13.15 7.01
C PRO A 172 4.43 -12.78 8.40
N LEU A 173 5.29 -12.52 9.38
CA LEU A 173 4.88 -12.18 10.75
C LEU A 173 3.98 -10.96 10.82
N ARG A 174 4.18 -9.95 9.96
CA ARG A 174 3.33 -8.75 9.91
C ARG A 174 1.85 -9.08 9.65
N GLN A 175 1.57 -10.08 8.81
CA GLN A 175 0.21 -10.54 8.51
C GLN A 175 -0.30 -11.50 9.60
N GLN A 176 0.54 -12.42 10.09
CA GLN A 176 0.20 -13.38 11.13
C GLN A 176 -0.18 -12.69 12.43
N LEU A 177 0.62 -11.72 12.90
CA LEU A 177 0.35 -10.93 14.09
C LEU A 177 -0.95 -10.13 13.95
N THR A 178 -1.14 -9.46 12.81
CA THR A 178 -2.38 -8.71 12.55
C THR A 178 -3.60 -9.64 12.61
N ARG A 179 -3.57 -10.77 11.93
CA ARG A 179 -4.69 -11.72 11.93
C ARG A 179 -4.92 -12.29 13.33
N GLY A 180 -3.87 -12.62 14.08
CA GLY A 180 -3.97 -13.07 15.47
C GLY A 180 -4.70 -12.06 16.36
N VAL A 181 -4.37 -10.78 16.27
CA VAL A 181 -5.05 -9.71 17.02
C VAL A 181 -6.50 -9.55 16.58
N LEU A 182 -6.78 -9.58 15.27
CA LEU A 182 -8.15 -9.49 14.74
C LEU A 182 -9.03 -10.66 15.22
N MET A 183 -8.48 -11.87 15.29
CA MET A 183 -9.15 -13.06 15.83
C MET A 183 -9.39 -12.93 17.36
N GLN A 184 -8.35 -12.55 18.10
CA GLN A 184 -8.45 -12.36 19.56
C GLN A 184 -9.50 -11.33 19.95
N LYS A 185 -9.69 -10.30 19.13
CA LYS A 185 -10.72 -9.27 19.31
C LYS A 185 -12.11 -9.68 18.78
N GLY A 186 -12.25 -10.87 18.22
CA GLY A 186 -13.51 -11.34 17.63
C GLY A 186 -13.95 -10.60 16.36
N ILE A 187 -13.04 -9.85 15.72
CA ILE A 187 -13.33 -9.09 14.49
C ILE A 187 -13.43 -10.04 13.28
N ILE A 188 -12.56 -11.03 13.24
CA ILE A 188 -12.63 -12.14 12.27
C ILE A 188 -12.71 -13.47 13.03
N PRO A 189 -13.30 -14.53 12.45
CA PRO A 189 -13.39 -15.83 13.12
C PRO A 189 -11.99 -16.44 13.32
N SER A 190 -11.84 -17.21 14.39
CA SER A 190 -10.72 -18.14 14.55
C SER A 190 -10.75 -19.20 13.44
N LEU A 191 -9.58 -19.64 12.99
CA LEU A 191 -9.44 -20.71 12.01
C LEU A 191 -9.95 -22.03 12.56
#